data_c1adc65804f4229d85b926f52c1d4838
#
_entry.id   c1adc65804f4229d85b926f52c1d4838
#
_cell.length_a   1.000
_cell.length_b   1.000
_cell.length_c   1.000
_cell.angle_alpha   90.00
_cell.angle_beta   90.00
_cell.angle_gamma   90.00
#
_symmetry.space_group_name_H-M   'P 1'
#
loop_
_entity.id
_entity.type
_entity.pdbx_description
1 polymer ?
#
loop_
_entity_poly.entity_id
_entity_poly.type
_entity_poly.pdbx_seq_one_letter_code
_entity_poly.pdbx_strand_id
1 'polypeptide(L)'
;MAMNNFLGVFGHVALDIICSVSDFPKPNTCEAIVDRKMKFGGTAGNLAVHASSLGVKTALASYVGGDFPGEYRKFLKSKGIDLTDLVTIKGGRTSTVIMVSDDSHNQMGFVDQGVMLDQGKFPIQDHTISTSEIVHVGTGRPKYAMQVCKRAKKEGKRVAFDPAQEIHYVYEADSFAKVVNESDMFFCNESELKVALDYLGLKHAEDLLDAVDIVINTLGKHGSRILVKDGERIDVPLCKAAKVVDTTGAGDAYRAGFYAGLSRDYDLAGCGALASAAASFAVESYGGQTNLATWKAVQRRAFRKN
;
A
#
# COMPACT_ATOMS: atom_id res chain seq x y z
N MET A 1 14.43 -23.07 2.98
CA MET A 1 12.98 -23.38 3.06
C MET A 1 12.37 -23.14 1.70
N ALA A 2 11.39 -23.93 1.27
CA ALA A 2 10.69 -23.66 0.02
C ALA A 2 9.93 -22.33 0.15
N MET A 3 10.10 -21.43 -0.82
CA MET A 3 9.32 -20.18 -0.87
C MET A 3 7.86 -20.55 -1.11
N ASN A 4 6.98 -20.23 -0.14
CA ASN A 4 5.56 -20.53 -0.22
C ASN A 4 4.73 -19.35 -0.72
N ASN A 5 5.29 -18.13 -0.58
CA ASN A 5 4.64 -16.88 -0.96
C ASN A 5 5.41 -16.18 -2.07
N PHE A 6 4.71 -15.54 -3.00
CA PHE A 6 5.32 -14.65 -3.98
C PHE A 6 5.59 -13.27 -3.37
N LEU A 7 4.65 -12.79 -2.53
CA LEU A 7 4.67 -11.44 -1.97
C LEU A 7 4.58 -11.48 -0.45
N GLY A 8 5.55 -10.89 0.23
CA GLY A 8 5.51 -10.56 1.65
C GLY A 8 5.22 -9.07 1.81
N VAL A 9 4.17 -8.72 2.54
CA VAL A 9 3.72 -7.34 2.71
C VAL A 9 3.92 -6.89 4.15
N PHE A 10 4.68 -5.82 4.34
CA PHE A 10 4.93 -5.17 5.62
C PHE A 10 4.26 -3.80 5.65
N GLY A 11 3.53 -3.47 6.71
CA GLY A 11 2.91 -2.17 6.87
C GLY A 11 1.65 -2.18 7.73
N HIS A 12 0.87 -1.12 7.66
CA HIS A 12 -0.32 -0.96 8.48
C HIS A 12 -1.47 -1.89 8.07
N VAL A 13 -2.05 -2.52 9.09
CA VAL A 13 -3.40 -3.08 9.09
C VAL A 13 -4.21 -2.21 10.04
N ALA A 14 -5.24 -1.54 9.54
CA ALA A 14 -5.93 -0.49 10.27
C ALA A 14 -7.46 -0.63 10.20
N LEU A 15 -8.14 0.14 11.05
CA LEU A 15 -9.58 0.33 11.00
C LEU A 15 -9.86 1.74 10.46
N ASP A 16 -10.70 1.84 9.44
CA ASP A 16 -11.14 3.13 8.88
C ASP A 16 -12.53 3.45 9.43
N ILE A 17 -12.63 4.52 10.23
CA ILE A 17 -13.87 5.07 10.73
C ILE A 17 -14.24 6.25 9.85
N ILE A 18 -15.25 6.06 9.00
CA ILE A 18 -15.71 7.05 8.04
C ILE A 18 -16.98 7.68 8.60
N CYS A 19 -16.94 8.99 8.85
CA CYS A 19 -18.06 9.77 9.38
C CYS A 19 -18.51 10.83 8.38
N SER A 20 -19.82 11.10 8.37
CA SER A 20 -20.39 12.27 7.71
C SER A 20 -20.98 13.23 8.75
N VAL A 21 -20.80 14.51 8.54
CA VAL A 21 -21.39 15.62 9.31
C VAL A 21 -22.04 16.60 8.33
N SER A 22 -22.96 17.43 8.81
CA SER A 22 -23.57 18.47 7.95
C SER A 22 -22.57 19.57 7.63
N ASP A 23 -21.78 19.99 8.62
CA ASP A 23 -20.71 20.98 8.48
C ASP A 23 -19.60 20.66 9.48
N PHE A 24 -18.39 21.16 9.28
CA PHE A 24 -17.33 21.00 10.29
C PHE A 24 -17.56 21.93 11.47
N PRO A 25 -17.47 21.42 12.71
CA PRO A 25 -17.60 22.26 13.89
C PRO A 25 -16.45 23.28 13.98
N LYS A 26 -16.77 24.48 14.49
CA LYS A 26 -15.75 25.44 14.84
C LYS A 26 -15.00 24.99 16.10
N PRO A 27 -13.78 25.47 16.34
CA PRO A 27 -13.08 25.20 17.60
C PRO A 27 -13.95 25.43 18.82
N ASN A 28 -13.95 24.50 19.78
CA ASN A 28 -14.74 24.51 21.01
C ASN A 28 -16.27 24.30 20.82
N THR A 29 -16.70 23.80 19.66
CA THR A 29 -18.11 23.39 19.41
C THR A 29 -18.18 21.91 19.03
N CYS A 30 -19.39 21.38 18.95
CA CYS A 30 -19.66 20.01 18.52
C CYS A 30 -20.64 20.01 17.34
N GLU A 31 -20.49 19.04 16.46
CA GLU A 31 -21.45 18.74 15.39
C GLU A 31 -21.89 17.28 15.49
N ALA A 32 -23.13 17.00 15.13
CA ALA A 32 -23.66 15.64 15.16
C ALA A 32 -23.15 14.80 13.97
N ILE A 33 -22.72 13.57 14.25
CA ILE A 33 -22.43 12.61 13.19
C ILE A 33 -23.75 12.11 12.58
N VAL A 34 -23.92 12.34 11.28
CA VAL A 34 -25.10 11.93 10.51
C VAL A 34 -25.02 10.46 10.12
N ASP A 35 -23.83 9.99 9.66
CA ASP A 35 -23.58 8.58 9.32
C ASP A 35 -22.18 8.19 9.80
N ARG A 36 -22.04 6.93 10.22
CA ARG A 36 -20.76 6.36 10.63
C ARG A 36 -20.61 4.94 10.11
N LYS A 37 -19.53 4.69 9.39
CA LYS A 37 -19.15 3.37 8.91
C LYS A 37 -17.78 2.97 9.43
N MET A 38 -17.63 1.72 9.84
CA MET A 38 -16.33 1.13 10.11
C MET A 38 -15.96 0.19 8.97
N LYS A 39 -14.76 0.33 8.44
CA LYS A 39 -14.22 -0.47 7.34
C LYS A 39 -12.89 -1.07 7.75
N PHE A 40 -12.55 -2.18 7.13
CA PHE A 40 -11.21 -2.74 7.19
C PHE A 40 -10.31 -1.99 6.22
N GLY A 41 -9.10 -1.65 6.68
CA GLY A 41 -8.19 -0.80 5.93
C GLY A 41 -6.72 -1.03 6.30
N GLY A 42 -5.93 0.01 6.12
CA GLY A 42 -4.48 -0.01 6.20
C GLY A 42 -3.83 -0.45 4.89
N THR A 43 -2.77 0.24 4.49
CA THR A 43 -2.11 0.05 3.19
C THR A 43 -1.67 -1.39 2.95
N ALA A 44 -1.03 -2.03 3.95
CA ALA A 44 -0.60 -3.43 3.84
C ALA A 44 -1.80 -4.39 3.83
N GLY A 45 -2.84 -4.13 4.63
CA GLY A 45 -4.08 -4.90 4.62
C GLY A 45 -4.77 -4.85 3.26
N ASN A 46 -4.90 -3.65 2.68
CA ASN A 46 -5.48 -3.44 1.36
C ASN A 46 -4.69 -4.17 0.27
N LEU A 47 -3.37 -3.93 0.22
CA LEU A 47 -2.49 -4.58 -0.76
C LEU A 47 -2.58 -6.10 -0.68
N ALA A 48 -2.49 -6.68 0.53
CA ALA A 48 -2.53 -8.13 0.72
C ALA A 48 -3.87 -8.73 0.26
N VAL A 49 -5.00 -8.08 0.57
CA VAL A 49 -6.34 -8.53 0.17
C VAL A 49 -6.52 -8.47 -1.34
N HIS A 50 -6.13 -7.36 -1.99
CA HIS A 50 -6.19 -7.24 -3.44
C HIS A 50 -5.27 -8.24 -4.14
N ALA A 51 -4.01 -8.37 -3.71
CA ALA A 51 -3.05 -9.30 -4.29
C ALA A 51 -3.54 -10.76 -4.19
N SER A 52 -4.00 -11.16 -3.01
CA SER A 52 -4.56 -12.50 -2.81
C SER A 52 -5.81 -12.75 -3.66
N SER A 53 -6.71 -11.74 -3.81
CA SER A 53 -7.90 -11.86 -4.67
C SER A 53 -7.55 -12.01 -6.16
N LEU A 54 -6.36 -11.52 -6.56
CA LEU A 54 -5.79 -11.73 -7.90
C LEU A 54 -5.00 -13.05 -8.02
N GLY A 55 -4.98 -13.87 -6.97
CA GLY A 55 -4.32 -15.18 -6.96
C GLY A 55 -2.82 -15.11 -6.69
N VAL A 56 -2.30 -14.01 -6.16
CA VAL A 56 -0.91 -13.91 -5.69
C VAL A 56 -0.83 -14.53 -4.30
N LYS A 57 0.06 -15.52 -4.11
CA LYS A 57 0.34 -16.07 -2.78
C LYS A 57 1.00 -14.99 -1.93
N THR A 58 0.35 -14.59 -0.83
CA THR A 58 0.72 -13.41 -0.06
C THR A 58 0.84 -13.73 1.41
N ALA A 59 1.91 -13.26 2.05
CA ALA A 59 2.08 -13.19 3.50
C ALA A 59 1.94 -11.74 3.97
N LEU A 60 1.37 -11.54 5.17
CA LEU A 60 1.13 -10.22 5.75
C LEU A 60 1.80 -10.12 7.13
N ALA A 61 2.72 -9.17 7.25
CA ALA A 61 3.41 -8.82 8.48
C ALA A 61 2.97 -7.45 8.98
N SER A 62 2.41 -7.40 10.17
CA SER A 62 2.00 -6.17 10.84
C SER A 62 1.89 -6.38 12.34
N TYR A 63 1.88 -5.29 13.09
CA TYR A 63 1.51 -5.26 14.49
C TYR A 63 0.11 -4.65 14.65
N VAL A 64 -0.74 -5.32 15.42
CA VAL A 64 -2.11 -4.86 15.73
C VAL A 64 -2.33 -4.87 17.24
N GLY A 65 -3.26 -4.08 17.72
CA GLY A 65 -3.60 -4.03 19.14
C GLY A 65 -4.41 -5.24 19.63
N GLY A 66 -4.61 -5.32 20.95
CA GLY A 66 -5.50 -6.30 21.57
C GLY A 66 -6.97 -6.13 21.20
N ASP A 67 -7.32 -4.96 20.69
CA ASP A 67 -8.64 -4.55 20.18
C ASP A 67 -8.88 -4.90 18.71
N PHE A 68 -7.91 -5.56 18.04
CA PHE A 68 -8.03 -5.93 16.64
C PHE A 68 -9.21 -6.86 16.41
N PRO A 69 -10.19 -6.49 15.52
CA PRO A 69 -11.42 -7.26 15.35
C PRO A 69 -11.17 -8.68 14.84
N GLY A 70 -11.77 -9.65 15.52
CA GLY A 70 -11.71 -11.06 15.12
C GLY A 70 -12.30 -11.29 13.72
N GLU A 71 -13.31 -10.51 13.32
CA GLU A 71 -13.89 -10.55 11.99
C GLU A 71 -12.88 -10.11 10.92
N TYR A 72 -12.05 -9.09 11.18
CA TYR A 72 -11.04 -8.68 10.23
C TYR A 72 -9.99 -9.78 10.05
N ARG A 73 -9.52 -10.39 11.15
CA ARG A 73 -8.59 -11.52 11.07
C ARG A 73 -9.19 -12.71 10.30
N LYS A 74 -10.45 -13.04 10.53
CA LYS A 74 -11.17 -14.08 9.78
C LYS A 74 -11.27 -13.73 8.30
N PHE A 75 -11.58 -12.47 7.98
CA PHE A 75 -11.65 -11.99 6.60
C PHE A 75 -10.29 -12.15 5.87
N LEU A 76 -9.19 -11.67 6.46
CA LEU A 76 -7.85 -11.84 5.90
C LEU A 76 -7.51 -13.32 5.67
N LYS A 77 -7.79 -14.17 6.67
CA LYS A 77 -7.58 -15.63 6.56
C LYS A 77 -8.44 -16.26 5.47
N SER A 78 -9.68 -15.81 5.28
CA SER A 78 -10.58 -16.32 4.22
C SER A 78 -10.09 -16.01 2.81
N LYS A 79 -9.20 -15.02 2.66
CA LYS A 79 -8.52 -14.69 1.40
C LYS A 79 -7.29 -15.55 1.15
N GLY A 80 -6.94 -16.47 2.04
CA GLY A 80 -5.75 -17.32 1.91
C GLY A 80 -4.44 -16.62 2.19
N ILE A 81 -4.47 -15.47 2.88
CA ILE A 81 -3.29 -14.72 3.28
C ILE A 81 -2.61 -15.43 4.44
N ASP A 82 -1.29 -15.64 4.36
CA ASP A 82 -0.48 -16.13 5.47
C ASP A 82 -0.37 -15.02 6.54
N LEU A 83 -0.93 -15.28 7.72
CA LEU A 83 -1.00 -14.35 8.83
C LEU A 83 -0.05 -14.74 9.99
N THR A 84 0.95 -15.58 9.74
CA THR A 84 1.92 -16.01 10.76
C THR A 84 2.55 -14.82 11.47
N ASP A 85 2.84 -13.77 10.72
CA ASP A 85 3.47 -12.54 11.20
C ASP A 85 2.47 -11.38 11.45
N LEU A 86 1.16 -11.64 11.51
CA LEU A 86 0.19 -10.66 12.01
C LEU A 86 0.11 -10.74 13.54
N VAL A 87 1.00 -9.98 14.21
CA VAL A 87 1.26 -10.08 15.64
C VAL A 87 0.35 -9.16 16.45
N THR A 88 -0.29 -9.70 17.49
CA THR A 88 -1.13 -8.90 18.41
C THR A 88 -0.34 -8.46 19.63
N ILE A 89 -0.30 -7.17 19.89
CA ILE A 89 0.29 -6.55 21.09
C ILE A 89 -0.80 -6.38 22.15
N LYS A 90 -0.72 -7.17 23.21
CA LYS A 90 -1.68 -7.09 24.32
C LYS A 90 -1.66 -5.71 24.98
N GLY A 91 -2.83 -5.15 25.27
CA GLY A 91 -2.98 -3.82 25.86
C GLY A 91 -2.70 -2.64 24.92
N GLY A 92 -2.25 -2.91 23.71
CA GLY A 92 -2.10 -1.88 22.67
C GLY A 92 -3.39 -1.65 21.87
N ARG A 93 -3.45 -0.53 21.14
CA ARG A 93 -4.54 -0.21 20.20
C ARG A 93 -4.11 -0.49 18.77
N THR A 94 -5.04 -0.97 17.98
CA THR A 94 -4.87 -1.11 16.52
C THR A 94 -4.86 0.27 15.86
N SER A 95 -4.04 0.44 14.83
CA SER A 95 -4.03 1.67 14.02
C SER A 95 -5.43 1.98 13.50
N THR A 96 -5.84 3.24 13.63
CA THR A 96 -7.18 3.69 13.24
C THR A 96 -7.10 4.99 12.46
N VAL A 97 -7.78 5.05 11.33
CA VAL A 97 -7.98 6.27 10.55
C VAL A 97 -9.40 6.75 10.76
N ILE A 98 -9.56 7.99 11.19
CA ILE A 98 -10.87 8.65 11.29
C ILE A 98 -10.95 9.66 10.16
N MET A 99 -11.87 9.44 9.24
CA MET A 99 -12.14 10.33 8.11
C MET A 99 -13.52 10.95 8.29
N VAL A 100 -13.59 12.27 8.34
CA VAL A 100 -14.84 13.01 8.46
C VAL A 100 -15.05 13.84 7.20
N SER A 101 -16.24 13.76 6.61
CA SER A 101 -16.64 14.52 5.42
C SER A 101 -17.86 15.36 5.73
N ASP A 102 -17.92 16.60 5.23
CA ASP A 102 -19.11 17.47 5.28
C ASP A 102 -19.97 17.35 4.00
N ASP A 103 -21.14 18.00 3.98
CA ASP A 103 -22.06 18.03 2.81
C ASP A 103 -21.45 18.76 1.61
N SER A 104 -20.43 19.59 1.82
CA SER A 104 -19.68 20.29 0.76
C SER A 104 -18.53 19.43 0.21
N HIS A 105 -18.41 18.16 0.62
CA HIS A 105 -17.36 17.22 0.24
C HIS A 105 -15.94 17.61 0.70
N ASN A 106 -15.80 18.51 1.65
CA ASN A 106 -14.52 18.70 2.34
C ASN A 106 -14.23 17.49 3.23
N GLN A 107 -12.95 17.19 3.46
CA GLN A 107 -12.55 16.05 4.29
C GLN A 107 -11.49 16.44 5.31
N MET A 108 -11.60 15.89 6.51
CA MET A 108 -10.58 15.91 7.55
C MET A 108 -10.23 14.48 7.95
N GLY A 109 -8.93 14.19 8.04
CA GLY A 109 -8.43 12.89 8.43
C GLY A 109 -7.58 12.96 9.69
N PHE A 110 -7.78 11.99 10.59
CA PHE A 110 -6.98 11.81 11.81
C PHE A 110 -6.46 10.38 11.84
N VAL A 111 -5.19 10.22 12.16
CA VAL A 111 -4.54 8.91 12.22
C VAL A 111 -4.07 8.64 13.64
N ASP A 112 -4.65 7.61 14.29
CA ASP A 112 -4.07 6.99 15.48
C ASP A 112 -3.18 5.83 15.00
N GLN A 113 -1.88 5.98 15.14
CA GLN A 113 -0.91 4.96 14.77
C GLN A 113 -1.01 3.69 15.64
N GLY A 114 -1.62 3.80 16.82
CA GLY A 114 -1.71 2.67 17.75
C GLY A 114 -0.34 2.06 18.04
N VAL A 115 -0.28 0.73 18.07
CA VAL A 115 0.98 0.00 18.34
C VAL A 115 2.05 0.20 17.26
N MET A 116 1.67 0.61 16.05
CA MET A 116 2.60 0.89 14.96
C MET A 116 3.48 2.12 15.23
N LEU A 117 3.07 3.02 16.13
CA LEU A 117 3.92 4.12 16.60
C LEU A 117 5.24 3.61 17.18
N ASP A 118 5.18 2.50 17.88
CA ASP A 118 6.32 1.86 18.54
C ASP A 118 6.96 0.73 17.73
N GLN A 119 6.57 0.54 16.48
CA GLN A 119 7.03 -0.57 15.62
C GLN A 119 8.56 -0.73 15.60
N GLY A 120 9.29 0.37 15.61
CA GLY A 120 10.77 0.34 15.64
C GLY A 120 11.39 -0.26 16.92
N LYS A 121 10.59 -0.57 17.94
CA LYS A 121 11.00 -1.26 19.18
C LYS A 121 10.73 -2.76 19.14
N PHE A 122 9.93 -3.23 18.19
CA PHE A 122 9.54 -4.63 18.06
C PHE A 122 10.53 -5.39 17.16
N PRO A 123 10.64 -6.73 17.34
CA PRO A 123 11.45 -7.56 16.46
C PRO A 123 10.88 -7.56 15.03
N ILE A 124 11.74 -7.76 14.03
CA ILE A 124 11.26 -7.96 12.66
C ILE A 124 10.59 -9.33 12.52
N GLN A 125 9.64 -9.42 11.60
CA GLN A 125 8.85 -10.62 11.35
C GLN A 125 9.53 -11.46 10.26
N ASP A 126 10.41 -12.37 10.66
CA ASP A 126 11.30 -13.14 9.78
C ASP A 126 10.57 -14.17 8.91
N HIS A 127 9.42 -14.71 9.35
CA HIS A 127 8.69 -15.71 8.57
C HIS A 127 8.23 -15.14 7.22
N THR A 128 7.64 -13.96 7.22
CA THR A 128 7.19 -13.29 5.98
C THR A 128 8.36 -13.02 5.05
N ILE A 129 9.54 -12.61 5.57
CA ILE A 129 10.74 -12.39 4.74
C ILE A 129 11.20 -13.71 4.14
N SER A 130 11.42 -14.72 4.97
CA SER A 130 12.05 -15.99 4.54
C SER A 130 11.22 -16.77 3.55
N THR A 131 9.88 -16.67 3.63
CA THR A 131 8.96 -17.43 2.78
C THR A 131 8.55 -16.71 1.49
N SER A 132 8.94 -15.43 1.30
CA SER A 132 8.52 -14.62 0.14
C SER A 132 9.64 -14.45 -0.89
N GLU A 133 9.26 -14.21 -2.15
CA GLU A 133 10.19 -13.84 -3.24
C GLU A 133 10.44 -12.34 -3.28
N ILE A 134 9.37 -11.54 -3.12
CA ILE A 134 9.40 -10.09 -3.06
C ILE A 134 8.92 -9.65 -1.68
N VAL A 135 9.65 -8.73 -1.06
CA VAL A 135 9.29 -8.11 0.21
C VAL A 135 8.87 -6.66 -0.06
N HIS A 136 7.59 -6.39 0.10
CA HIS A 136 7.04 -5.04 0.00
C HIS A 136 7.05 -4.38 1.37
N VAL A 137 7.84 -3.32 1.52
CA VAL A 137 7.97 -2.53 2.74
C VAL A 137 7.15 -1.26 2.58
N GLY A 138 5.96 -1.28 3.13
CA GLY A 138 4.98 -0.20 3.07
C GLY A 138 5.11 0.80 4.23
N THR A 139 3.97 1.36 4.63
CA THR A 139 3.89 2.32 5.75
C THR A 139 4.39 1.72 7.06
N GLY A 140 5.12 2.52 7.84
CA GLY A 140 5.70 2.12 9.11
C GLY A 140 6.90 2.97 9.53
N ARG A 141 7.52 2.59 10.64
CA ARG A 141 8.63 3.37 11.20
C ARG A 141 9.93 3.16 10.41
N PRO A 142 10.68 4.23 10.07
CA PRO A 142 11.88 4.14 9.24
C PRO A 142 12.92 3.16 9.76
N LYS A 143 13.13 3.13 11.08
CA LYS A 143 14.07 2.19 11.72
C LYS A 143 13.68 0.73 11.46
N TYR A 144 12.39 0.42 11.55
CA TYR A 144 11.87 -0.92 11.29
C TYR A 144 11.96 -1.27 9.80
N ALA A 145 11.53 -0.35 8.93
CA ALA A 145 11.62 -0.50 7.47
C ALA A 145 13.07 -0.83 7.04
N MET A 146 14.05 -0.08 7.55
CA MET A 146 15.47 -0.33 7.30
C MET A 146 15.91 -1.73 7.72
N GLN A 147 15.47 -2.21 8.89
CA GLN A 147 15.81 -3.55 9.38
C GLN A 147 15.22 -4.63 8.46
N VAL A 148 13.96 -4.47 8.03
CA VAL A 148 13.29 -5.40 7.11
C VAL A 148 14.01 -5.42 5.75
N CYS A 149 14.32 -4.25 5.16
CA CYS A 149 15.05 -4.17 3.89
C CYS A 149 16.39 -4.89 3.98
N LYS A 150 17.22 -4.56 4.96
CA LYS A 150 18.53 -5.22 5.16
C LYS A 150 18.42 -6.73 5.35
N ARG A 151 17.42 -7.16 6.12
CA ARG A 151 17.21 -8.59 6.37
C ARG A 151 16.77 -9.31 5.09
N ALA A 152 15.86 -8.71 4.31
CA ALA A 152 15.40 -9.23 3.03
C ALA A 152 16.54 -9.30 2.00
N LYS A 153 17.34 -8.24 1.86
CA LYS A 153 18.51 -8.22 0.98
C LYS A 153 19.54 -9.30 1.36
N LYS A 154 19.79 -9.50 2.66
CA LYS A 154 20.68 -10.56 3.14
C LYS A 154 20.21 -11.97 2.75
N GLU A 155 18.91 -12.18 2.58
CA GLU A 155 18.31 -13.42 2.09
C GLU A 155 18.14 -13.48 0.57
N GLY A 156 18.68 -12.50 -0.17
CA GLY A 156 18.58 -12.44 -1.64
C GLY A 156 17.17 -12.16 -2.15
N LYS A 157 16.30 -11.53 -1.32
CA LYS A 157 14.94 -11.15 -1.72
C LYS A 157 14.96 -9.85 -2.51
N ARG A 158 14.02 -9.68 -3.43
CA ARG A 158 13.75 -8.38 -4.03
C ARG A 158 12.95 -7.53 -3.05
N VAL A 159 13.33 -6.28 -2.89
CA VAL A 159 12.71 -5.34 -1.95
C VAL A 159 12.01 -4.23 -2.72
N ALA A 160 10.73 -4.02 -2.43
CA ALA A 160 9.97 -2.87 -2.90
C ALA A 160 9.67 -1.94 -1.71
N PHE A 161 10.02 -0.67 -1.83
CA PHE A 161 9.75 0.34 -0.83
C PHE A 161 8.59 1.24 -1.24
N ASP A 162 7.68 1.48 -0.33
CA ASP A 162 6.46 2.26 -0.53
C ASP A 162 6.03 2.93 0.78
N PRO A 163 6.61 4.09 1.12
CA PRO A 163 6.22 4.81 2.34
C PRO A 163 4.81 5.37 2.27
N ALA A 164 4.20 5.44 1.07
CA ALA A 164 2.92 6.07 0.83
C ALA A 164 2.86 7.48 1.47
N GLN A 165 1.68 7.90 1.97
CA GLN A 165 1.54 9.22 2.59
C GLN A 165 2.44 9.45 3.82
N GLU A 166 3.01 8.41 4.43
CA GLU A 166 3.89 8.57 5.59
C GLU A 166 5.24 9.22 5.24
N ILE A 167 5.60 9.30 3.97
CA ILE A 167 6.77 10.06 3.52
C ILE A 167 6.71 11.54 3.97
N HIS A 168 5.50 12.09 4.10
CA HIS A 168 5.28 13.50 4.44
C HIS A 168 5.48 13.84 5.93
N TYR A 169 5.36 12.83 6.85
CA TYR A 169 5.31 13.14 8.29
C TYR A 169 5.98 12.09 9.20
N VAL A 170 6.42 10.95 8.65
CA VAL A 170 7.11 9.90 9.40
C VAL A 170 8.59 9.85 9.05
N TYR A 171 8.92 10.14 7.79
CA TYR A 171 10.27 10.09 7.28
C TYR A 171 10.93 11.48 7.30
N GLU A 172 12.23 11.47 7.54
CA GLU A 172 13.15 12.58 7.32
C GLU A 172 14.12 12.18 6.20
N ALA A 173 14.79 13.16 5.57
CA ALA A 173 15.66 12.94 4.42
C ALA A 173 16.69 11.81 4.63
N ASP A 174 17.39 11.81 5.76
CA ASP A 174 18.41 10.79 6.07
C ASP A 174 17.81 9.39 6.26
N SER A 175 16.68 9.28 6.93
CA SER A 175 16.01 8.00 7.14
C SER A 175 15.39 7.46 5.85
N PHE A 176 14.84 8.32 5.00
CA PHE A 176 14.31 7.95 3.69
C PHE A 176 15.44 7.45 2.77
N ALA A 177 16.53 8.22 2.66
CA ALA A 177 17.69 7.85 1.84
C ALA A 177 18.24 6.45 2.20
N LYS A 178 18.34 6.16 3.50
CA LYS A 178 18.80 4.84 3.96
C LYS A 178 17.90 3.70 3.52
N VAL A 179 16.57 3.87 3.55
CA VAL A 179 15.63 2.81 3.17
C VAL A 179 15.56 2.62 1.67
N VAL A 180 15.49 3.72 0.89
CA VAL A 180 15.42 3.63 -0.57
C VAL A 180 16.68 2.99 -1.16
N ASN A 181 17.86 3.27 -0.62
CA ASN A 181 19.13 2.66 -1.05
C ASN A 181 19.24 1.15 -0.76
N GLU A 182 18.41 0.60 0.10
CA GLU A 182 18.33 -0.85 0.36
C GLU A 182 17.19 -1.52 -0.42
N SER A 183 16.59 -0.80 -1.39
CA SER A 183 15.43 -1.26 -2.13
C SER A 183 15.76 -1.46 -3.61
N ASP A 184 15.04 -2.37 -4.29
CA ASP A 184 15.17 -2.62 -5.73
C ASP A 184 14.08 -1.87 -6.51
N MET A 185 12.93 -1.63 -5.87
CA MET A 185 11.79 -0.93 -6.47
C MET A 185 11.27 0.16 -5.53
N PHE A 186 10.86 1.29 -6.10
CA PHE A 186 10.24 2.38 -5.36
C PHE A 186 8.87 2.70 -5.95
N PHE A 187 7.82 2.59 -5.12
CA PHE A 187 6.46 2.99 -5.47
C PHE A 187 6.15 4.37 -4.89
N CYS A 188 5.54 5.24 -5.69
CA CYS A 188 5.08 6.56 -5.24
C CYS A 188 3.94 7.09 -6.12
N ASN A 189 3.25 8.11 -5.64
CA ASN A 189 2.44 9.00 -6.46
C ASN A 189 3.19 10.31 -6.75
N GLU A 190 2.56 11.25 -7.47
CA GLU A 190 3.20 12.53 -7.86
C GLU A 190 3.63 13.36 -6.64
N SER A 191 2.82 13.39 -5.57
CA SER A 191 3.13 14.14 -4.35
C SER A 191 4.28 13.50 -3.58
N GLU A 192 4.26 12.19 -3.45
CA GLU A 192 5.28 11.39 -2.78
C GLU A 192 6.61 11.44 -3.54
N LEU A 193 6.57 11.39 -4.89
CA LEU A 193 7.75 11.56 -5.73
C LEU A 193 8.42 12.91 -5.49
N LYS A 194 7.65 13.98 -5.41
CA LYS A 194 8.19 15.31 -5.15
C LYS A 194 8.95 15.35 -3.81
N VAL A 195 8.38 14.80 -2.75
CA VAL A 195 9.05 14.74 -1.44
C VAL A 195 10.30 13.85 -1.49
N ALA A 196 10.24 12.72 -2.20
CA ALA A 196 11.40 11.83 -2.36
C ALA A 196 12.57 12.56 -3.07
N LEU A 197 12.28 13.31 -4.11
CA LEU A 197 13.29 14.11 -4.82
C LEU A 197 13.88 15.20 -3.92
N ASP A 198 13.03 15.93 -3.17
CA ASP A 198 13.46 16.95 -2.22
C ASP A 198 14.37 16.35 -1.14
N TYR A 199 14.03 15.19 -0.58
CA TYR A 199 14.81 14.50 0.45
C TYR A 199 16.19 14.05 -0.04
N LEU A 200 16.29 13.67 -1.31
CA LEU A 200 17.54 13.18 -1.90
C LEU A 200 18.34 14.29 -2.61
N GLY A 201 17.81 15.52 -2.69
CA GLY A 201 18.42 16.61 -3.43
C GLY A 201 18.47 16.38 -4.93
N LEU A 202 17.54 15.57 -5.48
CA LEU A 202 17.45 15.20 -6.89
C LEU A 202 16.52 16.15 -7.65
N LYS A 203 16.71 16.26 -8.97
CA LYS A 203 15.90 17.14 -9.83
C LYS A 203 14.90 16.39 -10.69
N HIS A 204 15.24 15.17 -11.09
CA HIS A 204 14.43 14.36 -12.01
C HIS A 204 14.12 13.00 -11.40
N ALA A 205 12.98 12.43 -11.78
CA ALA A 205 12.58 11.10 -11.31
C ALA A 205 13.58 10.01 -11.76
N GLU A 206 14.20 10.21 -12.90
CA GLU A 206 15.23 9.33 -13.47
C GLU A 206 16.47 9.23 -12.57
N ASP A 207 16.80 10.29 -11.82
CA ASP A 207 17.94 10.31 -10.90
C ASP A 207 17.77 9.30 -9.74
N LEU A 208 16.52 8.90 -9.43
CA LEU A 208 16.24 7.85 -8.45
C LEU A 208 16.77 6.46 -8.87
N LEU A 209 17.00 6.25 -10.17
CA LEU A 209 17.55 4.99 -10.69
C LEU A 209 19.02 4.75 -10.30
N ASP A 210 19.69 5.74 -9.72
CA ASP A 210 20.96 5.51 -9.05
C ASP A 210 20.82 4.72 -7.74
N ALA A 211 19.65 4.81 -7.10
CA ALA A 211 19.35 4.14 -5.83
C ALA A 211 18.53 2.84 -5.99
N VAL A 212 17.62 2.79 -6.98
CA VAL A 212 16.73 1.64 -7.20
C VAL A 212 16.74 1.21 -8.67
N ASP A 213 16.38 -0.03 -8.95
CA ASP A 213 16.33 -0.53 -10.34
C ASP A 213 15.04 -0.10 -11.06
N ILE A 214 13.95 0.11 -10.32
CA ILE A 214 12.63 0.43 -10.90
C ILE A 214 11.93 1.50 -10.04
N VAL A 215 11.43 2.57 -10.68
CA VAL A 215 10.53 3.54 -10.06
C VAL A 215 9.15 3.40 -10.68
N ILE A 216 8.12 3.20 -9.85
CA ILE A 216 6.72 3.09 -10.28
C ILE A 216 5.97 4.32 -9.74
N ASN A 217 5.71 5.30 -10.61
CA ASN A 217 5.06 6.55 -10.25
C ASN A 217 3.62 6.59 -10.80
N THR A 218 2.62 6.61 -9.90
CA THR A 218 1.21 6.75 -10.26
C THR A 218 0.84 8.23 -10.42
N LEU A 219 0.11 8.57 -11.51
CA LEU A 219 -0.22 9.91 -11.94
C LEU A 219 -1.75 10.18 -11.90
N GLY A 220 -2.45 9.47 -11.03
CA GLY A 220 -3.90 9.58 -10.87
C GLY A 220 -4.65 9.38 -12.19
N LYS A 221 -5.41 10.38 -12.62
CA LYS A 221 -6.17 10.35 -13.89
C LYS A 221 -5.30 10.32 -15.15
N HIS A 222 -4.00 10.52 -15.02
CA HIS A 222 -3.05 10.50 -16.13
C HIS A 222 -2.35 9.15 -16.30
N GLY A 223 -2.76 8.12 -15.54
CA GLY A 223 -2.20 6.78 -15.61
C GLY A 223 -1.00 6.61 -14.67
N SER A 224 0.08 6.04 -15.16
CA SER A 224 1.31 5.85 -14.39
C SER A 224 2.53 5.80 -15.30
N ARG A 225 3.70 5.93 -14.69
CA ARG A 225 5.00 5.85 -15.34
C ARG A 225 5.89 4.86 -14.61
N ILE A 226 6.56 4.01 -15.37
CA ILE A 226 7.56 3.09 -14.85
C ILE A 226 8.89 3.49 -15.48
N LEU A 227 9.87 3.80 -14.62
CA LEU A 227 11.24 4.07 -15.01
C LEU A 227 12.09 2.87 -14.64
N VAL A 228 12.97 2.47 -15.54
CA VAL A 228 13.84 1.30 -15.36
C VAL A 228 15.28 1.74 -15.51
N LYS A 229 16.15 1.23 -14.66
CA LYS A 229 17.59 1.44 -14.76
C LYS A 229 18.06 1.02 -16.15
N ASP A 230 18.99 1.77 -16.72
CA ASP A 230 19.50 1.58 -18.09
C ASP A 230 18.53 2.00 -19.23
N GLY A 231 17.51 2.79 -18.88
CA GLY A 231 16.97 3.74 -19.83
C GLY A 231 15.60 3.51 -20.41
N GLU A 232 14.86 2.50 -20.01
CA GLU A 232 13.49 2.33 -20.49
C GLU A 232 12.50 3.12 -19.63
N ARG A 233 11.71 3.99 -20.29
CA ARG A 233 10.54 4.67 -19.71
C ARG A 233 9.28 4.09 -20.32
N ILE A 234 8.37 3.62 -19.47
CA ILE A 234 7.09 3.05 -19.87
C ILE A 234 5.97 3.94 -19.34
N ASP A 235 5.27 4.64 -20.22
CA ASP A 235 4.06 5.39 -19.87
C ASP A 235 2.84 4.46 -20.00
N VAL A 236 2.15 4.23 -18.88
CA VAL A 236 1.00 3.32 -18.79
C VAL A 236 -0.27 4.15 -18.81
N PRO A 237 -1.16 3.98 -19.79
CA PRO A 237 -2.41 4.73 -19.85
C PRO A 237 -3.37 4.34 -18.72
N LEU A 238 -4.20 5.31 -18.31
CA LEU A 238 -5.28 5.05 -17.35
C LEU A 238 -6.26 4.03 -17.91
N CYS A 239 -6.49 2.96 -17.16
CA CYS A 239 -7.60 2.06 -17.39
C CYS A 239 -8.88 2.67 -16.80
N LYS A 240 -9.86 3.00 -17.64
CA LYS A 240 -11.10 3.67 -17.20
C LYS A 240 -11.94 2.75 -16.32
N ALA A 241 -12.35 3.26 -15.15
CA ALA A 241 -13.39 2.67 -14.32
C ALA A 241 -14.78 2.88 -14.95
N ALA A 242 -15.73 2.01 -14.65
CA ALA A 242 -17.12 2.20 -15.07
C ALA A 242 -17.74 3.42 -14.37
N LYS A 243 -17.35 3.69 -13.14
CA LYS A 243 -17.68 4.88 -12.35
C LYS A 243 -16.59 5.12 -11.32
N VAL A 244 -16.40 6.34 -10.88
CA VAL A 244 -15.53 6.68 -9.74
C VAL A 244 -16.43 7.04 -8.56
N VAL A 245 -16.32 6.26 -7.49
CA VAL A 245 -17.11 6.40 -6.25
C VAL A 245 -16.23 6.84 -5.09
N ASP A 246 -15.07 6.19 -4.93
CA ASP A 246 -14.13 6.44 -3.86
C ASP A 246 -12.72 6.04 -4.34
N THR A 247 -11.73 6.88 -4.12
CA THR A 247 -10.34 6.61 -4.54
C THR A 247 -9.52 5.90 -3.47
N THR A 248 -10.09 5.64 -2.30
CA THR A 248 -9.42 4.91 -1.20
C THR A 248 -9.00 3.52 -1.66
N GLY A 249 -7.72 3.18 -1.43
CA GLY A 249 -7.15 1.89 -1.78
C GLY A 249 -6.82 1.71 -3.28
N ALA A 250 -7.03 2.73 -4.13
CA ALA A 250 -6.68 2.65 -5.55
C ALA A 250 -5.19 2.36 -5.77
N GLY A 251 -4.32 3.02 -4.99
CA GLY A 251 -2.88 2.78 -4.99
C GLY A 251 -2.54 1.36 -4.57
N ASP A 252 -3.18 0.84 -3.52
CA ASP A 252 -2.95 -0.53 -3.02
C ASP A 252 -3.39 -1.57 -4.05
N ALA A 253 -4.53 -1.35 -4.70
CA ALA A 253 -5.01 -2.19 -5.80
C ALA A 253 -4.09 -2.12 -7.03
N TYR A 254 -3.52 -0.94 -7.34
CA TYR A 254 -2.52 -0.77 -8.38
C TYR A 254 -1.29 -1.66 -8.10
N ARG A 255 -0.71 -1.57 -6.90
CA ARG A 255 0.42 -2.40 -6.48
C ARG A 255 0.09 -3.89 -6.57
N ALA A 256 -1.09 -4.29 -6.13
CA ALA A 256 -1.56 -5.67 -6.22
C ALA A 256 -1.63 -6.17 -7.67
N GLY A 257 -2.17 -5.36 -8.59
CA GLY A 257 -2.20 -5.67 -10.02
C GLY A 257 -0.82 -5.78 -10.63
N PHE A 258 0.11 -4.90 -10.23
CA PHE A 258 1.51 -4.95 -10.65
C PHE A 258 2.19 -6.26 -10.22
N TYR A 259 2.07 -6.64 -8.95
CA TYR A 259 2.60 -7.91 -8.44
C TYR A 259 1.90 -9.12 -9.06
N ALA A 260 0.62 -9.03 -9.36
CA ALA A 260 -0.09 -10.11 -10.06
C ALA A 260 0.44 -10.33 -11.48
N GLY A 261 0.87 -9.27 -12.16
CA GLY A 261 1.60 -9.34 -13.42
C GLY A 261 2.97 -9.99 -13.26
N LEU A 262 3.79 -9.48 -12.32
CA LEU A 262 5.11 -10.03 -12.04
C LEU A 262 5.07 -11.52 -11.68
N SER A 263 4.09 -11.96 -10.89
CA SER A 263 3.93 -13.37 -10.48
C SER A 263 3.58 -14.31 -11.63
N ARG A 264 3.34 -13.77 -12.83
CA ARG A 264 2.98 -14.50 -14.05
C ARG A 264 3.86 -14.13 -15.24
N ASP A 265 5.06 -13.61 -14.94
CA ASP A 265 6.11 -13.27 -15.89
C ASP A 265 5.67 -12.31 -17.02
N TYR A 266 4.71 -11.40 -16.71
CA TYR A 266 4.42 -10.30 -17.63
C TYR A 266 5.61 -9.31 -17.63
N ASP A 267 5.86 -8.69 -18.78
CA ASP A 267 6.77 -7.56 -18.87
C ASP A 267 6.24 -6.36 -18.05
N LEU A 268 7.07 -5.35 -17.84
CA LEU A 268 6.70 -4.20 -16.99
C LEU A 268 5.55 -3.39 -17.59
N ALA A 269 5.40 -3.35 -18.92
CA ALA A 269 4.28 -2.70 -19.58
C ALA A 269 2.96 -3.46 -19.29
N GLY A 270 2.98 -4.77 -19.37
CA GLY A 270 1.88 -5.65 -19.00
C GLY A 270 1.54 -5.57 -17.51
N CYS A 271 2.56 -5.54 -16.64
CA CYS A 271 2.37 -5.31 -15.20
C CYS A 271 1.67 -3.98 -14.92
N GLY A 272 2.10 -2.91 -15.59
CA GLY A 272 1.47 -1.58 -15.48
C GLY A 272 0.03 -1.58 -15.96
N ALA A 273 -0.28 -2.22 -17.10
CA ALA A 273 -1.64 -2.31 -17.62
C ALA A 273 -2.56 -3.08 -16.65
N LEU A 274 -2.10 -4.19 -16.08
CA LEU A 274 -2.81 -4.98 -15.06
C LEU A 274 -3.03 -4.18 -13.77
N ALA A 275 -2.01 -3.42 -13.35
CA ALA A 275 -2.06 -2.52 -12.20
C ALA A 275 -3.13 -1.42 -12.38
N SER A 276 -3.12 -0.74 -13.53
CA SER A 276 -4.11 0.27 -13.88
C SER A 276 -5.54 -0.30 -13.91
N ALA A 277 -5.70 -1.51 -14.46
CA ALA A 277 -6.98 -2.21 -14.47
C ALA A 277 -7.44 -2.60 -13.06
N ALA A 278 -6.57 -3.11 -12.20
CA ALA A 278 -6.92 -3.45 -10.82
C ALA A 278 -7.36 -2.20 -10.03
N ALA A 279 -6.62 -1.10 -10.14
CA ALA A 279 -6.99 0.18 -9.53
C ALA A 279 -8.37 0.68 -10.02
N SER A 280 -8.69 0.50 -11.30
CA SER A 280 -9.98 0.92 -11.86
C SER A 280 -11.17 0.19 -11.24
N PHE A 281 -11.02 -1.04 -10.77
CA PHE A 281 -12.07 -1.74 -10.01
C PHE A 281 -12.20 -1.20 -8.59
N ALA A 282 -11.09 -0.94 -7.91
CA ALA A 282 -11.10 -0.46 -6.52
C ALA A 282 -11.91 0.84 -6.39
N VAL A 283 -11.76 1.79 -7.32
CA VAL A 283 -12.44 3.08 -7.26
C VAL A 283 -13.95 3.01 -7.54
N GLU A 284 -14.50 1.87 -7.92
CA GLU A 284 -15.92 1.71 -8.26
C GLU A 284 -16.84 1.52 -7.03
N SER A 285 -16.28 1.44 -5.82
CA SER A 285 -17.05 1.30 -4.58
C SER A 285 -16.37 1.96 -3.38
N TYR A 286 -17.12 2.22 -2.33
CA TYR A 286 -16.59 2.80 -1.09
C TYR A 286 -15.72 1.81 -0.31
N GLY A 287 -14.52 2.27 0.12
CA GLY A 287 -13.59 1.56 0.99
C GLY A 287 -12.62 0.64 0.25
N GLY A 288 -11.38 0.61 0.73
CA GLY A 288 -10.22 0.00 0.06
C GLY A 288 -10.29 -1.52 -0.12
N GLN A 289 -11.20 -2.24 0.56
CA GLN A 289 -11.29 -3.71 0.50
C GLN A 289 -12.67 -4.21 0.06
N THR A 290 -13.48 -3.37 -0.57
CA THR A 290 -14.89 -3.68 -0.88
C THR A 290 -15.06 -4.30 -2.27
N ASN A 291 -14.51 -3.70 -3.33
CA ASN A 291 -14.63 -4.20 -4.70
C ASN A 291 -13.36 -4.94 -5.13
N LEU A 292 -13.26 -6.19 -4.71
CA LEU A 292 -12.10 -7.03 -5.02
C LEU A 292 -12.28 -7.70 -6.39
N ALA A 293 -11.48 -7.29 -7.36
CA ALA A 293 -11.51 -7.87 -8.69
C ALA A 293 -10.90 -9.28 -8.71
N THR A 294 -11.41 -10.12 -9.61
CA THR A 294 -10.76 -11.40 -9.91
C THR A 294 -9.68 -11.23 -10.97
N TRP A 295 -8.68 -12.11 -10.99
CA TRP A 295 -7.64 -12.13 -12.02
C TRP A 295 -8.22 -12.03 -13.45
N LYS A 296 -9.19 -12.89 -13.77
CA LYS A 296 -9.83 -12.93 -15.09
C LYS A 296 -10.50 -11.58 -15.47
N ALA A 297 -11.10 -10.90 -14.50
CA ALA A 297 -11.73 -9.60 -14.74
C ALA A 297 -10.67 -8.51 -15.01
N VAL A 298 -9.59 -8.48 -14.21
CA VAL A 298 -8.49 -7.53 -14.38
C VAL A 298 -7.80 -7.75 -15.73
N GLN A 299 -7.43 -8.99 -16.06
CA GLN A 299 -6.79 -9.33 -17.33
C GLN A 299 -7.66 -8.91 -18.54
N ARG A 300 -8.96 -9.20 -18.49
CA ARG A 300 -9.89 -8.81 -19.57
C ARG A 300 -9.99 -7.29 -19.70
N ARG A 301 -9.98 -6.53 -18.59
CA ARG A 301 -10.07 -5.07 -18.61
C ARG A 301 -8.77 -4.43 -19.08
N ALA A 302 -7.61 -4.97 -18.64
CA ALA A 302 -6.28 -4.48 -19.01
C ALA A 302 -6.00 -4.61 -20.52
N PHE A 303 -6.41 -5.72 -21.13
CA PHE A 303 -6.08 -6.05 -22.51
C PHE A 303 -7.31 -6.04 -23.45
N ARG A 304 -8.37 -5.34 -23.07
CA ARG A 304 -9.53 -5.16 -23.92
C ARG A 304 -9.11 -4.34 -25.14
N LYS A 305 -9.17 -4.93 -26.33
CA LYS A 305 -9.07 -4.17 -27.59
C LYS A 305 -10.28 -3.23 -27.66
N ASN A 306 -10.03 -1.92 -27.73
CA ASN A 306 -11.05 -0.91 -28.01
C ASN A 306 -11.60 -1.08 -29.41
#